data_9c69bfd888774944f735b6df84115cc6
#
_entry.id   9c69bfd888774944f735b6df84115cc6
#
_cell.length_a   1.000
_cell.length_b   1.000
_cell.length_c   1.000
_cell.angle_alpha   90.00
_cell.angle_beta   90.00
_cell.angle_gamma   90.00
#
_symmetry.space_group_name_H-M   'P 1'
#
loop_
_entity.id
_entity.type
_entity.pdbx_description
1 polymer ?
#
loop_
_entity_poly.entity_id
_entity_poly.type
_entity_poly.pdbx_seq_one_letter_code
_entity_poly.pdbx_strand_id
1 'polypeptide(L)'
;CGAVRFRDREPVSRELVARMTDTMAHRGPDDDGFYYDRYVGLGHRRLSIVDLGGGHQPMADADEKLWVVFNGEIYNFPEVRAELEGLGHRFRTNSDTEVILYGYKQWGKGVLQRLNGMFGFALWDCEREELLVARDRMGIKFIYYAIEDGVLYFGSEIRPILAAGALSRRVDPV
;
A
#
# COMPACT_ATOMS: atom_id res chain seq x y z
N CYS A 1 1.21 0.77 -5.82
CA CYS A 1 0.13 1.49 -6.53
C CYS A 1 -1.18 0.75 -6.43
N GLY A 2 -2.27 1.39 -6.83
CA GLY A 2 -3.57 0.75 -6.86
C GLY A 2 -4.69 1.65 -7.34
N ALA A 3 -5.88 1.06 -7.43
CA ALA A 3 -7.11 1.75 -7.77
C ALA A 3 -8.28 1.28 -6.90
N VAL A 4 -9.21 2.18 -6.60
CA VAL A 4 -10.43 1.89 -5.85
C VAL A 4 -11.62 2.57 -6.53
N ARG A 5 -12.63 1.79 -6.91
CA ARG A 5 -13.88 2.26 -7.52
C ARG A 5 -14.95 2.49 -6.44
N PHE A 6 -14.87 3.64 -5.78
CA PHE A 6 -15.71 3.90 -4.60
C PHE A 6 -17.13 4.37 -4.94
N ARG A 7 -17.41 4.79 -6.18
CA ARG A 7 -18.74 5.32 -6.60
C ARG A 7 -19.68 4.21 -7.05
N ASP A 8 -19.24 3.40 -8.00
CA ASP A 8 -20.05 2.33 -8.60
C ASP A 8 -19.79 0.95 -8.00
N ARG A 9 -18.67 0.80 -7.29
CA ARG A 9 -18.23 -0.44 -6.66
C ARG A 9 -18.10 -1.63 -7.64
N GLU A 10 -17.90 -1.32 -8.92
CA GLU A 10 -17.61 -2.32 -9.93
C GLU A 10 -16.18 -2.84 -9.77
N PRO A 11 -15.89 -4.08 -10.20
CA PRO A 11 -14.55 -4.63 -10.09
C PRO A 11 -13.50 -3.77 -10.80
N VAL A 12 -12.35 -3.60 -10.13
CA VAL A 12 -11.18 -3.00 -10.75
C VAL A 12 -10.57 -3.99 -11.74
N SER A 13 -10.34 -3.56 -12.98
CA SER A 13 -9.72 -4.39 -14.00
C SER A 13 -8.30 -4.81 -13.60
N ARG A 14 -8.01 -6.11 -13.76
CA ARG A 14 -6.67 -6.66 -13.51
C ARG A 14 -5.63 -6.07 -14.45
N GLU A 15 -6.00 -5.87 -15.72
CA GLU A 15 -5.15 -5.27 -16.75
C GLU A 15 -4.81 -3.82 -16.40
N LEU A 16 -5.73 -3.08 -15.78
CA LEU A 16 -5.51 -1.72 -15.30
C LEU A 16 -4.39 -1.70 -14.26
N VAL A 17 -4.53 -2.51 -13.20
CA VAL A 17 -3.55 -2.54 -12.10
C VAL A 17 -2.21 -3.07 -12.60
N ALA A 18 -2.19 -4.07 -13.47
CA ALA A 18 -0.97 -4.59 -14.08
C ALA A 18 -0.24 -3.48 -14.86
N ARG A 19 -0.93 -2.75 -15.76
CA ARG A 19 -0.32 -1.62 -16.49
C ARG A 19 0.24 -0.56 -15.55
N MET A 20 -0.48 -0.22 -14.48
CA MET A 20 -0.01 0.73 -13.46
C MET A 20 1.28 0.20 -12.80
N THR A 21 1.29 -1.06 -12.41
CA THR A 21 2.39 -1.71 -11.69
C THR A 21 3.63 -1.85 -12.58
N ASP A 22 3.46 -2.17 -13.86
CA ASP A 22 4.55 -2.34 -14.82
C ASP A 22 5.35 -1.06 -15.04
N THR A 23 4.73 0.11 -14.91
CA THR A 23 5.46 1.39 -14.99
C THR A 23 6.50 1.58 -13.90
N MET A 24 6.43 0.80 -12.82
CA MET A 24 7.34 0.86 -11.68
C MET A 24 8.39 -0.27 -11.66
N ALA A 25 8.49 -1.07 -12.72
CA ALA A 25 9.46 -2.18 -12.79
C ALA A 25 10.91 -1.73 -12.54
N HIS A 26 11.27 -0.50 -12.94
CA HIS A 26 12.60 0.09 -12.69
C HIS A 26 12.89 0.31 -11.19
N ARG A 27 11.88 0.41 -10.32
CA ARG A 27 12.01 0.58 -8.87
C ARG A 27 12.06 -0.75 -8.12
N GLY A 28 11.45 -1.77 -8.67
CA GLY A 28 11.36 -3.10 -8.05
C GLY A 28 11.37 -4.17 -9.12
N PRO A 29 12.58 -4.53 -9.62
CA PRO A 29 12.71 -5.50 -10.72
C PRO A 29 12.57 -6.95 -10.26
N ASP A 30 12.70 -7.23 -8.94
CA ASP A 30 12.95 -8.58 -8.43
C ASP A 30 11.67 -9.38 -8.24
N ASP A 31 10.56 -8.71 -7.87
CA ASP A 31 9.29 -9.36 -7.59
C ASP A 31 8.12 -8.42 -7.88
N ASP A 32 6.97 -9.00 -8.17
CA ASP A 32 5.70 -8.28 -8.29
C ASP A 32 4.59 -9.05 -7.59
N GLY A 33 3.59 -8.33 -7.15
CA GLY A 33 2.43 -8.93 -6.52
C GLY A 33 1.18 -8.09 -6.67
N PHE A 34 0.04 -8.77 -6.59
CA PHE A 34 -1.27 -8.18 -6.81
C PHE A 34 -2.27 -8.70 -5.80
N TYR A 35 -3.18 -7.82 -5.41
CA TYR A 35 -4.36 -8.16 -4.64
C TYR A 35 -5.59 -7.52 -5.27
N TYR A 36 -6.68 -8.27 -5.30
CA TYR A 36 -7.95 -7.80 -5.83
C TYR A 36 -9.08 -8.22 -4.90
N ASP A 37 -9.90 -7.24 -4.54
CA ASP A 37 -11.11 -7.47 -3.77
C ASP A 37 -12.21 -6.57 -4.32
N ARG A 38 -13.32 -7.17 -4.80
CA ARG A 38 -14.45 -6.44 -5.34
C ARG A 38 -14.00 -5.25 -6.19
N TYR A 39 -14.08 -4.04 -5.64
CA TYR A 39 -13.75 -2.77 -6.30
C TYR A 39 -12.38 -2.18 -5.94
N VAL A 40 -11.50 -2.99 -5.39
CA VAL A 40 -10.12 -2.60 -5.04
C VAL A 40 -9.11 -3.44 -5.82
N GLY A 41 -8.06 -2.80 -6.31
CA GLY A 41 -6.90 -3.47 -6.87
C GLY A 41 -5.62 -2.82 -6.34
N LEU A 42 -4.73 -3.62 -5.74
CA LEU A 42 -3.42 -3.23 -5.25
C LEU A 42 -2.35 -3.92 -6.09
N GLY A 43 -1.29 -3.21 -6.42
CA GLY A 43 -0.14 -3.74 -7.13
C GLY A 43 1.17 -3.24 -6.50
N HIS A 44 2.16 -4.11 -6.43
CA HIS A 44 3.47 -3.83 -5.87
C HIS A 44 4.58 -4.30 -6.80
N ARG A 45 5.70 -3.56 -6.82
CA ARG A 45 6.99 -3.95 -7.38
C ARG A 45 8.02 -3.90 -6.29
N ARG A 46 8.81 -4.95 -6.12
CA ARG A 46 9.76 -5.12 -5.04
C ARG A 46 11.20 -5.09 -5.52
N LEU A 47 12.03 -4.34 -4.78
CA LEU A 47 13.46 -4.49 -4.76
C LEU A 47 13.82 -5.26 -3.48
N SER A 48 14.33 -6.48 -3.63
CA SER A 48 14.58 -7.39 -2.51
C SER A 48 15.92 -7.07 -1.84
N ILE A 49 15.90 -6.20 -0.81
CA ILE A 49 17.11 -5.82 -0.06
C ILE A 49 17.16 -6.57 1.29
N VAL A 50 16.01 -6.73 1.95
CA VAL A 50 15.88 -7.36 3.27
C VAL A 50 14.77 -8.39 3.23
N ASP A 51 14.94 -9.50 3.97
CA ASP A 51 14.00 -10.62 4.08
C ASP A 51 13.51 -11.16 2.73
N LEU A 52 14.39 -11.89 2.05
CA LEU A 52 14.13 -12.49 0.74
C LEU A 52 12.90 -13.43 0.73
N GLY A 53 12.55 -14.02 1.88
CA GLY A 53 11.48 -15.01 2.00
C GLY A 53 10.15 -14.48 2.53
N GLY A 54 10.14 -13.38 3.32
CA GLY A 54 8.95 -12.95 4.07
C GLY A 54 8.35 -11.61 3.65
N GLY A 55 8.99 -10.85 2.78
CA GLY A 55 8.59 -9.49 2.44
C GLY A 55 7.74 -9.35 1.16
N HIS A 56 7.09 -10.41 0.68
CA HIS A 56 6.20 -10.33 -0.48
C HIS A 56 5.04 -9.38 -0.22
N GLN A 57 4.69 -8.58 -1.23
CA GLN A 57 3.59 -7.61 -1.16
C GLN A 57 2.72 -7.67 -2.43
N PRO A 58 1.41 -7.36 -2.33
CA PRO A 58 0.68 -6.93 -1.12
C PRO A 58 0.73 -7.96 0.00
N MET A 59 0.95 -7.50 1.25
CA MET A 59 1.03 -8.35 2.43
C MET A 59 -0.31 -8.36 3.16
N ALA A 60 -0.73 -9.54 3.62
CA ALA A 60 -1.95 -9.70 4.42
C ALA A 60 -1.64 -9.98 5.89
N ASP A 61 -2.59 -9.64 6.77
CA ASP A 61 -2.63 -10.17 8.12
C ASP A 61 -2.99 -11.68 8.13
N ALA A 62 -2.96 -12.33 9.30
CA ALA A 62 -3.19 -13.76 9.41
C ALA A 62 -4.59 -14.20 8.93
N ASP A 63 -5.58 -13.32 9.04
CA ASP A 63 -6.97 -13.59 8.69
C ASP A 63 -7.33 -13.12 7.27
N GLU A 64 -6.35 -12.57 6.53
CA GLU A 64 -6.51 -12.00 5.18
C GLU A 64 -7.58 -10.88 5.09
N LYS A 65 -7.82 -10.20 6.20
CA LYS A 65 -8.79 -9.10 6.30
C LYS A 65 -8.19 -7.72 6.08
N LEU A 66 -6.88 -7.62 6.28
CA LEU A 66 -6.10 -6.41 6.05
C LEU A 66 -5.04 -6.69 4.99
N TRP A 67 -4.93 -5.82 4.01
CA TRP A 67 -3.94 -5.90 2.95
C TRP A 67 -3.18 -4.59 2.81
N VAL A 68 -1.86 -4.65 2.75
CA VAL A 68 -1.01 -3.47 2.64
C VAL A 68 -0.04 -3.56 1.48
N VAL A 69 0.14 -2.44 0.79
CA VAL A 69 1.29 -2.16 -0.08
C VAL A 69 2.09 -1.03 0.55
N PHE A 70 3.38 -1.26 0.73
CA PHE A 70 4.26 -0.40 1.49
C PHE A 70 5.56 -0.13 0.72
N ASN A 71 6.01 1.10 0.75
CA ASN A 71 7.30 1.54 0.24
C ASN A 71 7.97 2.38 1.30
N GLY A 72 9.03 1.88 1.92
CA GLY A 72 9.72 2.60 2.98
C GLY A 72 10.49 1.71 3.94
N GLU A 73 10.72 2.25 5.12
CA GLU A 73 11.34 1.59 6.26
C GLU A 73 10.78 2.17 7.55
N ILE A 74 10.30 1.31 8.45
CA ILE A 74 9.86 1.68 9.78
C ILE A 74 11.01 1.47 10.75
N TYR A 75 11.68 2.54 11.15
CA TYR A 75 12.91 2.48 11.95
C TYR A 75 12.69 1.88 13.34
N ASN A 76 11.54 2.18 13.94
CA ASN A 76 11.19 1.67 15.27
C ASN A 76 10.30 0.41 15.21
N PHE A 77 10.40 -0.37 14.10
CA PHE A 77 9.60 -1.60 14.00
C PHE A 77 9.89 -2.61 15.12
N PRO A 78 11.12 -2.76 15.65
CA PRO A 78 11.37 -3.74 16.73
C PRO A 78 10.59 -3.40 18.00
N GLU A 79 10.55 -2.12 18.39
CA GLU A 79 9.84 -1.63 19.57
C GLU A 79 8.32 -1.77 19.40
N VAL A 80 7.80 -1.37 18.23
CA VAL A 80 6.36 -1.51 17.90
C VAL A 80 5.96 -2.98 17.86
N ARG A 81 6.79 -3.84 17.30
CA ARG A 81 6.59 -5.29 17.28
C ARG A 81 6.52 -5.86 18.69
N ALA A 82 7.50 -5.53 19.54
CA ALA A 82 7.53 -6.01 20.93
C ALA A 82 6.29 -5.61 21.72
N GLU A 83 5.80 -4.36 21.52
CA GLU A 83 4.54 -3.90 22.13
C GLU A 83 3.34 -4.72 21.62
N LEU A 84 3.25 -4.94 20.31
CA LEU A 84 2.15 -5.71 19.70
C LEU A 84 2.19 -7.19 20.11
N GLU A 85 3.36 -7.80 20.21
CA GLU A 85 3.53 -9.18 20.73
C GLU A 85 3.08 -9.25 22.20
N GLY A 86 3.39 -8.25 23.01
CA GLY A 86 2.89 -8.11 24.40
C GLY A 86 1.38 -7.98 24.47
N LEU A 87 0.72 -7.46 23.46
CA LEU A 87 -0.73 -7.36 23.31
C LEU A 87 -1.37 -8.61 22.68
N GLY A 88 -0.57 -9.65 22.39
CA GLY A 88 -1.04 -10.95 21.91
C GLY A 88 -1.02 -11.14 20.40
N HIS A 89 -0.51 -10.18 19.63
CA HIS A 89 -0.34 -10.35 18.18
C HIS A 89 0.82 -11.31 17.88
N ARG A 90 0.67 -12.10 16.82
CA ARG A 90 1.69 -13.07 16.37
C ARG A 90 2.17 -12.71 14.99
N PHE A 91 3.45 -12.44 14.87
CA PHE A 91 4.12 -12.13 13.62
C PHE A 91 4.58 -13.40 12.91
N ARG A 92 4.53 -13.40 11.58
CA ARG A 92 4.91 -14.53 10.72
C ARG A 92 6.23 -14.27 9.99
N THR A 93 6.61 -13.00 9.85
CA THR A 93 7.79 -12.56 9.12
C THR A 93 8.69 -11.69 10.00
N ASN A 94 9.86 -11.36 9.51
CA ASN A 94 10.72 -10.34 10.12
C ASN A 94 10.63 -8.99 9.39
N SER A 95 9.61 -8.81 8.55
CA SER A 95 9.40 -7.57 7.81
C SER A 95 8.81 -6.49 8.70
N ASP A 96 9.31 -5.28 8.56
CA ASP A 96 8.76 -4.07 9.15
C ASP A 96 7.36 -3.73 8.61
N THR A 97 7.00 -4.23 7.43
CA THR A 97 5.66 -4.08 6.83
C THR A 97 4.57 -4.67 7.74
N GLU A 98 4.87 -5.76 8.44
CA GLU A 98 3.88 -6.48 9.24
C GLU A 98 3.42 -5.67 10.48
N VAL A 99 4.27 -4.75 11.00
CA VAL A 99 3.87 -3.87 12.11
C VAL A 99 2.77 -2.87 11.71
N ILE A 100 2.65 -2.55 10.42
CA ILE A 100 1.59 -1.68 9.91
C ILE A 100 0.25 -2.39 10.02
N LEU A 101 0.19 -3.67 9.62
CA LEU A 101 -1.02 -4.50 9.66
C LEU A 101 -1.53 -4.68 11.09
N TYR A 102 -0.68 -5.21 11.97
CA TYR A 102 -1.07 -5.45 13.36
C TYR A 102 -1.22 -4.18 14.17
N GLY A 103 -0.47 -3.13 13.87
CA GLY A 103 -0.66 -1.80 14.44
C GLY A 103 -2.01 -1.19 14.07
N TYR A 104 -2.42 -1.32 12.80
CA TYR A 104 -3.75 -0.90 12.38
C TYR A 104 -4.86 -1.75 13.04
N LYS A 105 -4.67 -3.07 13.11
CA LYS A 105 -5.61 -3.98 13.79
C LYS A 105 -5.82 -3.59 15.25
N GLN A 106 -4.76 -3.18 15.95
CA GLN A 106 -4.76 -2.82 17.36
C GLN A 106 -5.27 -1.39 17.62
N TRP A 107 -4.79 -0.41 16.84
CA TRP A 107 -4.98 1.02 17.12
C TRP A 107 -5.74 1.78 16.03
N GLY A 108 -6.16 1.08 14.98
CA GLY A 108 -6.78 1.73 13.81
C GLY A 108 -5.83 2.76 13.19
N LYS A 109 -6.39 3.90 12.78
CA LYS A 109 -5.60 5.03 12.20
C LYS A 109 -4.57 5.62 13.19
N GLY A 110 -4.70 5.34 14.51
CA GLY A 110 -3.73 5.75 15.54
C GLY A 110 -2.35 5.11 15.36
N VAL A 111 -2.20 4.03 14.58
CA VAL A 111 -0.91 3.46 14.22
C VAL A 111 0.05 4.50 13.64
N LEU A 112 -0.45 5.47 12.87
CA LEU A 112 0.35 6.53 12.25
C LEU A 112 1.13 7.39 13.25
N GLN A 113 0.64 7.51 14.47
CA GLN A 113 1.30 8.28 15.53
C GLN A 113 2.41 7.51 16.22
N ARG A 114 2.44 6.17 16.04
CA ARG A 114 3.40 5.26 16.67
C ARG A 114 4.58 4.92 15.75
N LEU A 115 4.38 5.05 14.44
CA LEU A 115 5.43 4.77 13.47
C LEU A 115 6.44 5.91 13.38
N ASN A 116 7.72 5.54 13.41
CA ASN A 116 8.85 6.40 13.10
C ASN A 116 9.61 5.78 11.92
N GLY A 117 9.73 6.51 10.82
CA GLY A 117 10.35 5.99 9.61
C GLY A 117 10.11 6.88 8.41
N MET A 118 10.58 6.42 7.26
CA MET A 118 10.30 6.98 5.96
C MET A 118 9.35 6.03 5.21
N PHE A 119 8.12 6.42 4.97
CA PHE A 119 7.15 5.49 4.42
C PHE A 119 6.04 6.14 3.58
N GLY A 120 5.57 5.36 2.61
CA GLY A 120 4.31 5.53 1.93
C GLY A 120 3.61 4.19 1.81
N PHE A 121 2.38 4.09 2.28
CA PHE A 121 1.61 2.85 2.18
C PHE A 121 0.14 3.08 1.86
N ALA A 122 -0.49 2.04 1.34
CA ALA A 122 -1.94 1.93 1.25
C ALA A 122 -2.36 0.62 1.89
N LEU A 123 -3.28 0.70 2.86
CA LEU A 123 -3.84 -0.42 3.61
C LEU A 123 -5.34 -0.51 3.31
N TRP A 124 -5.77 -1.68 2.85
CA TRP A 124 -7.16 -2.01 2.62
C TRP A 124 -7.70 -2.84 3.78
N ASP A 125 -8.81 -2.39 4.37
CA ASP A 125 -9.59 -3.10 5.38
C ASP A 125 -10.83 -3.70 4.72
N CYS A 126 -10.82 -5.03 4.53
CA CYS A 126 -11.89 -5.74 3.84
C CYS A 126 -13.22 -5.73 4.63
N GLU A 127 -13.15 -5.65 5.96
CA GLU A 127 -14.35 -5.67 6.81
C GLU A 127 -15.02 -4.30 6.86
N ARG A 128 -14.21 -3.23 6.94
CA ARG A 128 -14.71 -1.85 6.97
C ARG A 128 -14.92 -1.26 5.58
N GLU A 129 -14.41 -1.94 4.56
CA GLU A 129 -14.36 -1.43 3.18
C GLU A 129 -13.70 -0.03 3.12
N GLU A 130 -12.62 0.16 3.88
CA GLU A 130 -11.85 1.41 3.96
C GLU A 130 -10.45 1.24 3.38
N LEU A 131 -10.02 2.21 2.58
CA LEU A 131 -8.62 2.36 2.17
C LEU A 131 -7.97 3.48 2.99
N LEU A 132 -6.94 3.13 3.76
CA LEU A 132 -6.05 4.10 4.41
C LEU A 132 -4.82 4.31 3.53
N VAL A 133 -4.66 5.51 2.99
CA VAL A 133 -3.45 5.93 2.28
C VAL A 133 -2.69 6.90 3.16
N ALA A 134 -1.44 6.61 3.47
CA ALA A 134 -0.63 7.41 4.38
C ALA A 134 0.83 7.51 3.92
N ARG A 135 1.47 8.60 4.29
CA ARG A 135 2.92 8.80 4.12
C ARG A 135 3.55 9.38 5.38
N ASP A 136 4.86 9.27 5.48
CA ASP A 136 5.62 9.83 6.59
C ASP A 136 5.46 11.35 6.70
N ARG A 137 5.71 11.89 7.92
CA ARG A 137 5.48 13.31 8.24
C ARG A 137 6.33 14.27 7.41
N MET A 138 7.52 13.85 7.03
CA MET A 138 8.45 14.66 6.23
C MET A 138 8.20 14.51 4.72
N GLY A 139 7.37 13.54 4.32
CA GLY A 139 7.09 13.24 2.93
C GLY A 139 8.28 12.68 2.17
N ILE A 140 9.17 11.93 2.83
CA ILE A 140 10.36 11.33 2.21
C ILE A 140 9.95 10.30 1.16
N LYS A 141 8.91 9.51 1.44
CA LYS A 141 8.29 8.62 0.46
C LYS A 141 7.04 9.28 -0.11
N PHE A 142 7.08 9.51 -1.42
CA PHE A 142 5.96 10.16 -2.10
C PHE A 142 4.79 9.19 -2.31
N ILE A 143 3.58 9.72 -2.19
CA ILE A 143 2.36 9.12 -2.71
C ILE A 143 1.65 10.18 -3.53
N TYR A 144 1.40 9.86 -4.78
CA TYR A 144 0.57 10.63 -5.68
C TYR A 144 -0.79 9.98 -5.78
N TYR A 145 -1.82 10.77 -5.94
CA TYR A 145 -3.17 10.26 -6.17
C TYR A 145 -3.95 11.17 -7.11
N ALA A 146 -4.96 10.59 -7.72
CA ALA A 146 -5.95 11.32 -8.52
C ALA A 146 -7.30 10.64 -8.39
N ILE A 147 -8.36 11.42 -8.51
CA ILE A 147 -9.73 10.94 -8.51
C ILE A 147 -10.38 11.37 -9.82
N GLU A 148 -10.89 10.40 -10.58
CA GLU A 148 -11.61 10.63 -11.82
C GLU A 148 -12.78 9.65 -11.89
N ASP A 149 -13.96 10.14 -12.24
CA ASP A 149 -15.19 9.36 -12.42
C ASP A 149 -15.54 8.39 -11.27
N GLY A 150 -15.21 8.77 -10.01
CA GLY A 150 -15.46 7.95 -8.83
C GLY A 150 -14.47 6.81 -8.63
N VAL A 151 -13.31 6.91 -9.28
CA VAL A 151 -12.17 6.01 -9.07
C VAL A 151 -11.00 6.79 -8.49
N LEU A 152 -10.46 6.29 -7.38
CA LEU A 152 -9.20 6.76 -6.81
C LEU A 152 -8.06 5.94 -7.42
N TYR A 153 -7.09 6.60 -8.02
CA TYR A 153 -5.81 6.03 -8.47
C TYR A 153 -4.70 6.55 -7.57
N PHE A 154 -3.77 5.68 -7.18
CA PHE A 154 -2.61 6.10 -6.37
C PHE A 154 -1.34 5.33 -6.74
N GLY A 155 -0.19 5.92 -6.42
CA GLY A 155 1.11 5.31 -6.67
C GLY A 155 2.25 6.08 -6.05
N SER A 156 3.42 5.44 -5.95
CA SER A 156 4.66 6.07 -5.48
C SER A 156 5.26 7.02 -6.52
N GLU A 157 4.75 7.00 -7.74
CA GLU A 157 5.12 7.89 -8.86
C GLU A 157 3.85 8.32 -9.62
N ILE A 158 3.98 9.34 -10.44
CA ILE A 158 2.90 9.82 -11.33
C ILE A 158 2.63 8.83 -12.47
N ARG A 159 3.66 8.11 -12.93
CA ARG A 159 3.57 7.17 -14.08
C ARG A 159 2.46 6.14 -13.95
N PRO A 160 2.29 5.42 -12.81
CA PRO A 160 1.16 4.52 -12.61
C PRO A 160 -0.20 5.16 -12.84
N ILE A 161 -0.38 6.38 -12.35
CA ILE A 161 -1.65 7.11 -12.45
C ILE A 161 -1.94 7.47 -13.91
N LEU A 162 -0.93 7.95 -14.64
CA LEU A 162 -1.06 8.26 -16.06
C LEU A 162 -1.28 7.01 -16.92
N ALA A 163 -0.68 5.87 -16.53
CA ALA A 163 -0.87 4.58 -17.20
C ALA A 163 -2.27 4.01 -17.03
N ALA A 164 -3.01 4.45 -15.99
CA ALA A 164 -4.42 4.11 -15.85
C ALA A 164 -5.27 4.57 -17.06
N GLY A 165 -4.83 5.65 -17.74
CA GLY A 165 -5.46 6.12 -18.99
C GLY A 165 -6.75 6.90 -18.78
N ALA A 166 -7.21 7.06 -17.53
CA ALA A 166 -8.44 7.78 -17.21
C ALA A 166 -8.27 9.29 -17.13
N LEU A 167 -7.02 9.76 -16.87
CA LEU A 167 -6.74 11.16 -16.65
C LEU A 167 -6.32 11.88 -17.92
N SER A 168 -6.83 13.11 -18.10
CA SER A 168 -6.34 14.02 -19.12
C SER A 168 -4.91 14.47 -18.79
N ARG A 169 -4.00 14.35 -19.78
CA ARG A 169 -2.60 14.78 -19.64
C ARG A 169 -2.45 16.28 -19.92
N ARG A 170 -3.24 17.10 -19.24
CA ARG A 170 -3.15 18.55 -19.37
C ARG A 170 -2.23 19.09 -18.28
N VAL A 171 -1.23 19.90 -18.70
CA VAL A 171 -0.43 20.69 -17.77
C VAL A 171 -1.24 21.95 -17.46
N ASP A 172 -1.45 22.21 -16.17
CA ASP A 172 -2.00 23.49 -15.74
C ASP A 172 -0.87 24.54 -15.88
N PRO A 173 -1.03 25.57 -16.70
CA PRO A 173 0.02 26.58 -16.94
C PRO A 173 0.10 27.66 -15.87
N VAL A 174 -0.68 27.58 -14.76
CA VAL A 174 -0.69 28.59 -13.68
C VAL A 174 0.31 28.25 -12.59
#